data_9476853233f15c461ad548a0a9ffd05d
#
_entry.id   9476853233f15c461ad548a0a9ffd05d
#
_cell.length_a   1.000
_cell.length_b   1.000
_cell.length_c   1.000
_cell.angle_alpha   90.00
_cell.angle_beta   90.00
_cell.angle_gamma   90.00
#
_symmetry.space_group_name_H-M   'P 1'
#
loop_
_entity.id
_entity.type
_entity.pdbx_description
1 polymer ?
#
loop_
_entity_poly.entity_id
_entity_poly.type
_entity_poly.pdbx_seq_one_letter_code
_entity_poly.pdbx_strand_id
1 'polypeptide(L)'
;MFDRDDLPNALRETLAKVRPLIARGARPQTSPLPLTRELTMRNPFAFAAFPSWKRLFEDTSKAAQAAVYRDPAFRKQFREDLKRPASFADWARITLHEVTSPKLKRYEGKTVAEIAAERGVDGVDALLDVTLEDDLQNEFTVQSWNTRIDRMAELLNDRSVLLGLGDGGAHLDMLCDSGYPTYVLGTWVRERKVLTLEEAVRRMTSDPADLFGIQDRGRIKPGLAADIVIFDPATVGSGGRPERLHDLPGGAKRMVMRSRGIEMTLVNGEVTWEKGALTGASAGNVLRS
;
A
#
# COMPACT_ATOMS: atom_id res chain seq x y z
N MET A 1 9.69 9.17 -1.52
CA MET A 1 9.99 8.99 -2.97
C MET A 1 9.23 7.77 -3.44
N PHE A 2 8.74 7.78 -4.68
CA PHE A 2 7.98 6.66 -5.24
C PHE A 2 8.50 6.35 -6.65
N ASP A 3 8.59 5.05 -6.96
CA ASP A 3 8.77 4.59 -8.32
C ASP A 3 7.41 4.57 -9.03
N ARG A 4 7.34 5.19 -10.21
CA ARG A 4 6.11 5.33 -10.99
C ARG A 4 6.31 4.74 -12.37
N ASP A 5 5.48 3.78 -12.75
CA ASP A 5 5.60 3.13 -14.06
C ASP A 5 5.22 4.07 -15.21
N ASP A 6 4.26 4.94 -14.95
CA ASP A 6 3.81 5.96 -15.91
C ASP A 6 4.85 7.06 -16.14
N LEU A 7 5.84 7.18 -15.23
CA LEU A 7 6.97 8.11 -15.31
C LEU A 7 8.30 7.38 -15.04
N PRO A 8 8.81 6.57 -15.99
CA PRO A 8 9.87 5.61 -15.73
C PRO A 8 11.20 6.19 -15.27
N ASN A 9 11.45 7.47 -15.52
CA ASN A 9 12.67 8.17 -15.10
C ASN A 9 12.48 9.05 -13.85
N ALA A 10 11.23 9.28 -13.41
CA ALA A 10 10.93 10.26 -12.37
C ALA A 10 11.67 9.97 -11.05
N LEU A 11 11.83 8.71 -10.67
CA LEU A 11 12.57 8.33 -9.47
C LEU A 11 14.03 8.78 -9.54
N ARG A 12 14.74 8.45 -10.62
CA ARG A 12 16.15 8.83 -10.81
C ARG A 12 16.34 10.33 -10.93
N GLU A 13 15.46 11.02 -11.66
CA GLU A 13 15.49 12.47 -11.78
C GLU A 13 15.24 13.15 -10.42
N THR A 14 14.29 12.66 -9.65
CA THR A 14 14.00 13.18 -8.31
C THR A 14 15.20 12.94 -7.38
N LEU A 15 15.79 11.74 -7.39
CA LEU A 15 16.95 11.44 -6.58
C LEU A 15 18.14 12.33 -6.97
N ALA A 16 18.38 12.55 -8.26
CA ALA A 16 19.43 13.46 -8.73
C ALA A 16 19.23 14.89 -8.22
N LYS A 17 17.99 15.40 -8.24
CA LYS A 17 17.64 16.75 -7.72
C LYS A 17 17.81 16.84 -6.20
N VAL A 18 17.56 15.76 -5.47
CA VAL A 18 17.63 15.72 -3.99
C VAL A 18 19.07 15.49 -3.49
N ARG A 19 19.97 14.87 -4.29
CA ARG A 19 21.36 14.60 -3.87
C ARG A 19 22.11 15.80 -3.27
N PRO A 20 22.09 17.03 -3.83
CA PRO A 20 22.73 18.18 -3.21
C PRO A 20 22.13 18.55 -1.84
N LEU A 21 20.83 18.28 -1.64
CA LEU A 21 20.14 18.52 -0.38
C LEU A 21 20.49 17.45 0.67
N ILE A 22 20.71 16.19 0.24
CA ILE A 22 21.19 15.11 1.11
C ILE A 22 22.55 15.48 1.75
N ALA A 23 23.45 16.08 0.99
CA ALA A 23 24.72 16.58 1.50
C ALA A 23 24.55 17.67 2.59
N ARG A 24 23.41 18.37 2.56
CA ARG A 24 23.02 19.40 3.55
C ARG A 24 22.19 18.85 4.72
N GLY A 25 21.99 17.55 4.80
CA GLY A 25 21.25 16.90 5.90
C GLY A 25 19.84 16.42 5.55
N ALA A 26 19.31 16.70 4.34
CA ALA A 26 18.02 16.14 3.94
C ALA A 26 18.07 14.60 3.88
N ARG A 27 16.98 13.97 4.25
CA ARG A 27 16.84 12.51 4.19
C ARG A 27 15.53 12.15 3.47
N PRO A 28 15.60 11.75 2.18
CA PRO A 28 14.44 11.27 1.47
C PRO A 28 13.94 9.95 2.07
N GLN A 29 12.65 9.74 1.98
CA GLN A 29 12.01 8.52 2.48
C GLN A 29 11.31 7.79 1.34
N THR A 30 11.17 6.48 1.45
CA THR A 30 10.37 5.64 0.54
C THR A 30 9.57 4.60 1.31
N SER A 31 8.36 4.34 0.85
CA SER A 31 7.64 3.12 1.23
C SER A 31 8.28 1.93 0.52
N PRO A 32 8.69 0.89 1.26
CA PRO A 32 9.33 -0.30 0.66
C PRO A 32 8.34 -1.28 0.05
N LEU A 33 7.04 -1.02 0.14
CA LEU A 33 5.99 -1.88 -0.42
C LEU A 33 5.23 -1.17 -1.55
N PRO A 34 4.61 -1.92 -2.46
CA PRO A 34 3.73 -1.35 -3.47
C PRO A 34 2.56 -0.62 -2.82
N LEU A 35 2.26 0.60 -3.29
CA LEU A 35 1.05 1.30 -2.86
C LEU A 35 -0.18 0.54 -3.37
N THR A 36 -0.90 -0.08 -2.45
CA THR A 36 -2.11 -0.84 -2.74
C THR A 36 -3.33 -0.12 -2.16
N ARG A 37 -4.32 0.16 -3.00
CA ARG A 37 -5.54 0.87 -2.62
C ARG A 37 -6.77 0.06 -2.98
N GLU A 38 -7.82 0.18 -2.19
CA GLU A 38 -9.15 -0.24 -2.62
C GLU A 38 -9.71 0.70 -3.69
N LEU A 39 -10.41 0.12 -4.62
CA LEU A 39 -11.16 0.82 -5.65
C LEU A 39 -12.59 0.26 -5.66
N THR A 40 -13.55 1.10 -5.37
CA THR A 40 -14.97 0.80 -5.59
C THR A 40 -15.51 1.65 -6.72
N MET A 41 -16.39 1.09 -7.53
CA MET A 41 -17.01 1.85 -8.61
C MET A 41 -18.15 2.74 -8.11
N ARG A 42 -18.51 2.63 -6.81
CA ARG A 42 -19.39 3.59 -6.11
C ARG A 42 -18.64 4.88 -5.74
N ASN A 43 -17.34 4.77 -5.48
CA ASN A 43 -16.45 5.92 -5.28
C ASN A 43 -15.19 5.73 -6.14
N PRO A 44 -15.28 5.97 -7.46
CA PRO A 44 -14.20 5.71 -8.41
C PRO A 44 -13.11 6.80 -8.39
N PHE A 45 -12.68 7.20 -7.17
CA PHE A 45 -11.72 8.29 -6.94
C PHE A 45 -10.42 8.10 -7.73
N ALA A 46 -10.00 6.84 -7.93
CA ALA A 46 -8.85 6.51 -8.73
C ALA A 46 -8.88 7.08 -10.17
N PHE A 47 -10.08 7.29 -10.71
CA PHE A 47 -10.29 7.82 -12.07
C PHE A 47 -10.71 9.31 -12.10
N ALA A 48 -10.74 9.99 -10.93
CA ALA A 48 -11.22 11.37 -10.82
C ALA A 48 -10.46 12.38 -11.71
N ALA A 49 -9.21 12.09 -12.06
CA ALA A 49 -8.41 12.93 -12.94
C ALA A 49 -8.81 12.83 -14.42
N PHE A 50 -9.61 11.86 -14.82
CA PHE A 50 -10.06 11.71 -16.20
C PHE A 50 -11.29 12.56 -16.49
N PRO A 51 -11.27 13.40 -17.56
CA PRO A 51 -12.39 14.25 -17.89
C PRO A 51 -13.72 13.51 -18.11
N SER A 52 -13.67 12.31 -18.69
CA SER A 52 -14.88 11.49 -18.89
C SER A 52 -15.59 11.10 -17.59
N TRP A 53 -14.85 11.04 -16.47
CA TRP A 53 -15.36 10.61 -15.17
C TRP A 53 -16.02 11.72 -14.35
N LYS A 54 -15.86 13.01 -14.74
CA LYS A 54 -16.38 14.16 -13.99
C LYS A 54 -17.87 14.01 -13.63
N ARG A 55 -18.70 13.59 -14.56
CA ARG A 55 -20.15 13.40 -14.37
C ARG A 55 -20.52 12.38 -13.29
N LEU A 56 -19.63 11.42 -12.97
CA LEU A 56 -19.86 10.42 -11.91
C LEU A 56 -19.70 10.99 -10.50
N PHE A 57 -19.07 12.16 -10.38
CA PHE A 57 -18.92 12.90 -9.13
C PHE A 57 -19.96 14.02 -8.98
N GLU A 58 -20.65 14.39 -10.07
CA GLU A 58 -21.76 15.37 -10.06
C GLU A 58 -23.06 14.71 -9.60
N ASP A 59 -23.34 13.48 -10.04
CA ASP A 59 -24.45 12.67 -9.54
C ASP A 59 -23.93 11.31 -9.09
N THR A 60 -23.84 11.14 -7.76
CA THR A 60 -23.33 9.92 -7.12
C THR A 60 -24.42 8.89 -6.84
N SER A 61 -25.66 9.09 -7.33
CA SER A 61 -26.70 8.09 -7.21
C SER A 61 -26.32 6.81 -7.97
N LYS A 62 -26.65 5.64 -7.38
CA LYS A 62 -26.34 4.34 -7.99
C LYS A 62 -26.92 4.20 -9.40
N ALA A 63 -28.12 4.70 -9.59
CA ALA A 63 -28.81 4.65 -10.87
C ALA A 63 -28.10 5.48 -11.95
N ALA A 64 -27.68 6.70 -11.61
CA ALA A 64 -26.93 7.56 -12.51
C ALA A 64 -25.56 6.97 -12.87
N GLN A 65 -24.82 6.47 -11.89
CA GLN A 65 -23.53 5.82 -12.13
C GLN A 65 -23.69 4.58 -13.02
N ALA A 66 -24.67 3.72 -12.75
CA ALA A 66 -24.95 2.56 -13.58
C ALA A 66 -25.32 2.94 -15.02
N ALA A 67 -26.09 4.03 -15.22
CA ALA A 67 -26.42 4.54 -16.55
C ALA A 67 -25.16 4.99 -17.29
N VAL A 68 -24.26 5.72 -16.63
CA VAL A 68 -22.97 6.14 -17.20
C VAL A 68 -22.11 4.94 -17.58
N TYR A 69 -22.00 3.92 -16.74
CA TYR A 69 -21.20 2.72 -17.04
C TYR A 69 -21.74 1.89 -18.20
N ARG A 70 -23.04 1.97 -18.49
CA ARG A 70 -23.65 1.34 -19.67
C ARG A 70 -23.50 2.15 -20.95
N ASP A 71 -23.24 3.47 -20.83
CA ASP A 71 -23.19 4.38 -21.97
C ASP A 71 -22.00 4.08 -22.90
N PRO A 72 -22.21 3.68 -24.16
CA PRO A 72 -21.13 3.43 -25.11
C PRO A 72 -20.23 4.65 -25.36
N ALA A 73 -20.81 5.87 -25.28
CA ALA A 73 -20.04 7.10 -25.48
C ALA A 73 -19.07 7.33 -24.31
N PHE A 74 -19.47 7.02 -23.08
CA PHE A 74 -18.58 7.04 -21.92
C PHE A 74 -17.45 6.03 -22.06
N ARG A 75 -17.77 4.79 -22.40
CA ARG A 75 -16.76 3.73 -22.59
C ARG A 75 -15.73 4.10 -23.67
N LYS A 76 -16.19 4.67 -24.78
CA LYS A 76 -15.31 5.19 -25.83
C LYS A 76 -14.40 6.30 -25.30
N GLN A 77 -14.97 7.28 -24.61
CA GLN A 77 -14.20 8.40 -24.07
C GLN A 77 -13.21 7.95 -23.00
N PHE A 78 -13.58 7.00 -22.14
CA PHE A 78 -12.67 6.43 -21.16
C PHE A 78 -11.47 5.74 -21.81
N ARG A 79 -11.66 4.99 -22.91
CA ARG A 79 -10.55 4.43 -23.71
C ARG A 79 -9.61 5.51 -24.25
N GLU A 80 -10.13 6.66 -24.68
CA GLU A 80 -9.30 7.77 -25.12
C GLU A 80 -8.54 8.42 -23.96
N ASP A 81 -9.19 8.59 -22.80
CA ASP A 81 -8.53 9.11 -21.59
C ASP A 81 -7.36 8.24 -21.14
N LEU A 82 -7.47 6.91 -21.30
CA LEU A 82 -6.40 5.96 -20.96
C LEU A 82 -5.16 6.04 -21.86
N LYS A 83 -5.26 6.64 -23.04
CA LYS A 83 -4.12 6.87 -23.94
C LYS A 83 -3.23 8.04 -23.48
N ARG A 84 -3.67 8.82 -22.51
CA ARG A 84 -2.90 9.97 -22.00
C ARG A 84 -1.66 9.49 -21.24
N PRO A 85 -0.54 10.22 -21.35
CA PRO A 85 0.60 10.02 -20.47
C PRO A 85 0.17 10.10 -18.99
N ALA A 86 0.80 9.30 -18.15
CA ALA A 86 0.49 9.23 -16.72
C ALA A 86 -0.89 8.62 -16.36
N SER A 87 -1.56 7.93 -17.28
CA SER A 87 -2.69 7.09 -16.90
C SER A 87 -2.17 5.88 -16.11
N PHE A 88 -2.80 5.59 -14.96
CA PHE A 88 -2.35 4.49 -14.10
C PHE A 88 -3.15 3.19 -14.31
N ALA A 89 -4.01 3.13 -15.29
CA ALA A 89 -4.82 1.94 -15.57
C ALA A 89 -4.01 0.87 -16.31
N ASP A 90 -3.15 0.19 -15.54
CA ASP A 90 -2.62 -1.10 -15.93
C ASP A 90 -3.59 -2.19 -15.44
N TRP A 91 -4.32 -2.80 -16.38
CA TRP A 91 -5.33 -3.80 -16.07
C TRP A 91 -4.78 -5.06 -15.39
N ALA A 92 -3.48 -5.33 -15.53
CA ALA A 92 -2.80 -6.41 -14.82
C ALA A 92 -2.56 -6.10 -13.32
N ARG A 93 -2.79 -4.85 -12.90
CA ARG A 93 -2.62 -4.39 -11.51
C ARG A 93 -3.90 -4.02 -10.81
N ILE A 94 -5.03 -4.18 -11.48
CA ILE A 94 -6.35 -4.02 -10.91
C ILE A 94 -6.93 -5.40 -10.70
N THR A 95 -7.02 -5.84 -9.46
CA THR A 95 -7.49 -7.18 -9.10
C THR A 95 -8.89 -7.11 -8.51
N LEU A 96 -9.82 -7.92 -9.00
CA LEU A 96 -11.15 -8.07 -8.41
C LEU A 96 -11.02 -8.71 -7.03
N HIS A 97 -11.37 -7.94 -6.02
CA HIS A 97 -11.15 -8.33 -4.63
C HIS A 97 -12.32 -9.09 -4.05
N GLU A 98 -13.50 -8.53 -4.19
CA GLU A 98 -14.71 -9.05 -3.58
C GLU A 98 -15.90 -8.82 -4.50
N VAL A 99 -16.80 -9.79 -4.55
CA VAL A 99 -18.08 -9.70 -5.25
C VAL A 99 -19.20 -10.26 -4.39
N THR A 100 -20.39 -9.71 -4.57
CA THR A 100 -21.61 -10.20 -3.93
C THR A 100 -22.31 -11.25 -4.78
N SER A 101 -22.23 -11.15 -6.11
CA SER A 101 -22.86 -12.06 -7.06
C SER A 101 -22.15 -13.43 -7.09
N PRO A 102 -22.86 -14.55 -6.80
CA PRO A 102 -22.29 -15.89 -6.89
C PRO A 102 -21.72 -16.22 -8.27
N LYS A 103 -22.27 -15.64 -9.34
CA LYS A 103 -21.82 -15.87 -10.72
C LYS A 103 -20.43 -15.30 -10.97
N LEU A 104 -20.02 -14.29 -10.22
CA LEU A 104 -18.74 -13.60 -10.38
C LEU A 104 -17.67 -14.14 -9.43
N LYS A 105 -18.00 -14.97 -8.45
CA LYS A 105 -17.04 -15.54 -7.48
C LYS A 105 -15.81 -16.19 -8.14
N ARG A 106 -15.98 -16.79 -9.33
CA ARG A 106 -14.87 -17.38 -10.11
C ARG A 106 -13.79 -16.37 -10.54
N TYR A 107 -14.12 -15.08 -10.48
CA TYR A 107 -13.20 -14.00 -10.85
C TYR A 107 -12.51 -13.36 -9.64
N GLU A 108 -12.90 -13.68 -8.42
CA GLU A 108 -12.19 -13.18 -7.24
C GLU A 108 -10.71 -13.60 -7.26
N GLY A 109 -9.84 -12.64 -7.01
CA GLY A 109 -8.39 -12.82 -7.10
C GLY A 109 -7.80 -12.66 -8.50
N LYS A 110 -8.62 -12.57 -9.56
CA LYS A 110 -8.15 -12.32 -10.92
C LYS A 110 -7.99 -10.83 -11.20
N THR A 111 -7.02 -10.51 -12.01
CA THR A 111 -6.84 -9.16 -12.54
C THR A 111 -7.90 -8.83 -13.60
N VAL A 112 -8.14 -7.55 -13.81
CA VAL A 112 -9.03 -7.09 -14.89
C VAL A 112 -8.50 -7.57 -16.26
N ALA A 113 -7.17 -7.64 -16.44
CA ALA A 113 -6.58 -8.19 -17.66
C ALA A 113 -6.94 -9.67 -17.89
N GLU A 114 -6.87 -10.50 -16.85
CA GLU A 114 -7.25 -11.93 -16.93
C GLU A 114 -8.75 -12.10 -17.20
N ILE A 115 -9.60 -11.29 -16.55
CA ILE A 115 -11.04 -11.30 -16.79
C ILE A 115 -11.37 -10.86 -18.21
N ALA A 116 -10.70 -9.83 -18.71
CA ALA A 116 -10.84 -9.35 -20.10
C ALA A 116 -10.50 -10.45 -21.12
N ALA A 117 -9.37 -11.12 -20.90
CA ALA A 117 -8.94 -12.23 -21.77
C ALA A 117 -9.95 -13.40 -21.76
N GLU A 118 -10.46 -13.80 -20.58
CA GLU A 118 -11.46 -14.88 -20.48
C GLU A 118 -12.79 -14.52 -21.13
N ARG A 119 -13.18 -13.24 -21.11
CA ARG A 119 -14.43 -12.76 -21.70
C ARG A 119 -14.29 -12.39 -23.18
N GLY A 120 -13.07 -12.30 -23.72
CA GLY A 120 -12.82 -11.85 -25.07
C GLY A 120 -13.17 -10.38 -25.31
N VAL A 121 -13.00 -9.52 -24.29
CA VAL A 121 -13.28 -8.09 -24.32
C VAL A 121 -12.05 -7.29 -23.90
N ASP A 122 -12.08 -5.96 -24.02
CA ASP A 122 -11.01 -5.13 -23.48
C ASP A 122 -11.17 -4.86 -21.97
N GLY A 123 -10.14 -4.27 -21.36
CA GLY A 123 -10.13 -4.02 -19.92
C GLY A 123 -11.19 -3.00 -19.44
N VAL A 124 -11.60 -2.05 -20.29
CA VAL A 124 -12.67 -1.10 -19.97
C VAL A 124 -14.00 -1.85 -19.84
N ASP A 125 -14.31 -2.69 -20.82
CA ASP A 125 -15.55 -3.48 -20.78
C ASP A 125 -15.50 -4.50 -19.64
N ALA A 126 -14.38 -5.20 -19.44
CA ALA A 126 -14.25 -6.16 -18.34
C ALA A 126 -14.50 -5.51 -16.97
N LEU A 127 -13.89 -4.34 -16.69
CA LEU A 127 -14.07 -3.60 -15.45
C LEU A 127 -15.53 -3.17 -15.24
N LEU A 128 -16.12 -2.55 -16.27
CA LEU A 128 -17.44 -1.96 -16.16
C LEU A 128 -18.55 -3.01 -16.18
N ASP A 129 -18.40 -4.09 -16.95
CA ASP A 129 -19.39 -5.17 -16.99
C ASP A 129 -19.44 -5.95 -15.68
N VAL A 130 -18.28 -6.33 -15.12
CA VAL A 130 -18.22 -6.96 -13.78
C VAL A 130 -18.88 -6.06 -12.73
N THR A 131 -18.61 -4.75 -12.81
CA THR A 131 -19.23 -3.78 -11.90
C THR A 131 -20.74 -3.73 -12.03
N LEU A 132 -21.27 -3.69 -13.24
CA LEU A 132 -22.71 -3.67 -13.49
C LEU A 132 -23.40 -4.99 -13.14
N GLU A 133 -22.75 -6.13 -13.40
CA GLU A 133 -23.23 -7.47 -13.07
C GLU A 133 -23.30 -7.72 -11.55
N ASP A 134 -22.45 -7.05 -10.76
CA ASP A 134 -22.46 -7.10 -9.31
C ASP A 134 -23.21 -5.92 -8.67
N ASP A 135 -24.04 -5.23 -9.45
CA ASP A 135 -24.87 -4.12 -8.99
C ASP A 135 -24.05 -3.03 -8.27
N LEU A 136 -22.82 -2.77 -8.77
CA LEU A 136 -21.85 -1.81 -8.24
C LEU A 136 -21.41 -2.12 -6.77
N GLN A 137 -21.55 -3.36 -6.32
CA GLN A 137 -21.15 -3.78 -4.96
C GLN A 137 -19.72 -4.33 -4.90
N ASN A 138 -19.18 -4.72 -6.05
CA ASN A 138 -17.85 -5.31 -6.16
C ASN A 138 -16.73 -4.33 -5.77
N GLU A 139 -15.63 -4.90 -5.37
CA GLU A 139 -14.43 -4.16 -4.98
C GLU A 139 -13.20 -4.68 -5.71
N PHE A 140 -12.35 -3.75 -6.07
CA PHE A 140 -11.03 -4.03 -6.65
C PHE A 140 -9.93 -3.54 -5.71
N THR A 141 -8.75 -4.09 -5.88
CA THR A 141 -7.51 -3.52 -5.38
C THR A 141 -6.66 -3.03 -6.54
N VAL A 142 -6.02 -1.88 -6.38
CA VAL A 142 -5.14 -1.28 -7.39
C VAL A 142 -3.75 -1.14 -6.81
N GLN A 143 -2.75 -1.72 -7.46
CA GLN A 143 -1.34 -1.46 -7.18
C GLN A 143 -0.81 -0.41 -8.16
N SER A 144 -0.31 0.72 -7.65
CA SER A 144 0.01 1.86 -8.52
C SER A 144 1.47 2.25 -8.54
N TRP A 145 2.16 2.29 -7.40
CA TRP A 145 3.54 2.75 -7.29
C TRP A 145 4.40 1.73 -6.56
N ASN A 146 5.73 1.83 -6.72
CA ASN A 146 6.70 0.93 -6.11
C ASN A 146 6.51 -0.55 -6.50
N THR A 147 6.04 -0.80 -7.70
CA THR A 147 5.72 -2.15 -8.20
C THR A 147 6.88 -2.80 -8.95
N ARG A 148 7.84 -2.01 -9.46
CA ARG A 148 9.01 -2.52 -10.17
C ARG A 148 10.11 -2.94 -9.20
N ILE A 149 10.30 -4.25 -9.09
CA ILE A 149 11.21 -4.85 -8.10
C ILE A 149 12.66 -4.36 -8.28
N ASP A 150 13.16 -4.29 -9.53
CA ASP A 150 14.50 -3.82 -9.85
C ASP A 150 14.74 -2.36 -9.41
N ARG A 151 13.77 -1.50 -9.66
CA ARG A 151 13.83 -0.09 -9.28
C ARG A 151 13.78 0.10 -7.78
N MET A 152 12.90 -0.65 -7.13
CA MET A 152 12.83 -0.62 -5.68
C MET A 152 14.09 -1.18 -5.03
N ALA A 153 14.70 -2.23 -5.59
CA ALA A 153 15.97 -2.75 -5.12
C ALA A 153 17.09 -1.70 -5.26
N GLU A 154 17.15 -0.97 -6.39
CA GLU A 154 18.09 0.15 -6.59
C GLU A 154 17.91 1.22 -5.49
N LEU A 155 16.66 1.62 -5.22
CA LEU A 155 16.34 2.63 -4.21
C LEU A 155 16.64 2.15 -2.78
N LEU A 156 16.31 0.90 -2.48
CA LEU A 156 16.55 0.30 -1.18
C LEU A 156 18.03 0.06 -0.87
N ASN A 157 18.90 -0.05 -1.89
CA ASN A 157 20.34 -0.11 -1.71
C ASN A 157 20.98 1.28 -1.52
N ASP A 158 20.27 2.37 -1.79
CA ASP A 158 20.78 3.73 -1.52
C ASP A 158 20.62 4.07 -0.02
N ARG A 159 21.74 4.07 0.70
CA ARG A 159 21.77 4.35 2.16
C ARG A 159 21.36 5.77 2.54
N SER A 160 21.31 6.69 1.60
CA SER A 160 20.82 8.03 1.86
C SER A 160 19.28 8.12 1.93
N VAL A 161 18.58 7.07 1.50
CA VAL A 161 17.12 6.97 1.52
C VAL A 161 16.69 6.18 2.74
N LEU A 162 15.82 6.75 3.56
CA LEU A 162 15.25 6.08 4.73
C LEU A 162 14.12 5.11 4.32
N LEU A 163 14.05 4.00 5.04
CA LEU A 163 12.88 3.12 5.02
C LEU A 163 11.81 3.71 5.93
N GLY A 164 10.66 4.02 5.36
CA GLY A 164 9.59 4.64 6.12
C GLY A 164 8.45 5.01 5.20
N LEU A 165 7.56 5.86 5.69
CA LEU A 165 6.37 6.29 4.96
C LEU A 165 5.35 5.15 4.83
N GLY A 166 4.79 4.76 5.97
CA GLY A 166 3.66 3.82 6.04
C GLY A 166 2.32 4.48 5.77
N ASP A 167 2.30 5.82 5.61
CA ASP A 167 1.10 6.65 5.41
C ASP A 167 -0.07 6.26 6.34
N GLY A 168 0.29 5.70 7.49
CA GLY A 168 -0.64 5.19 8.49
C GLY A 168 -1.52 6.32 9.04
N GLY A 169 -2.84 6.13 8.91
CA GLY A 169 -3.81 7.16 9.28
C GLY A 169 -4.35 7.98 8.12
N ALA A 170 -3.70 7.98 6.95
CA ALA A 170 -4.26 8.57 5.74
C ALA A 170 -5.19 7.58 5.04
N HIS A 171 -6.35 8.06 4.59
CA HIS A 171 -7.29 7.24 3.82
C HIS A 171 -7.56 5.85 4.40
N LEU A 172 -7.85 5.77 5.69
CA LEU A 172 -8.02 4.51 6.45
C LEU A 172 -9.01 3.54 5.82
N ASP A 173 -9.99 4.05 5.09
CA ASP A 173 -11.02 3.27 4.40
C ASP A 173 -10.56 2.68 3.06
N MET A 174 -9.36 3.04 2.58
CA MET A 174 -8.88 2.66 1.24
C MET A 174 -7.51 1.97 1.25
N LEU A 175 -6.63 2.28 2.22
CA LEU A 175 -5.26 1.78 2.23
C LEU A 175 -4.74 1.52 3.64
N CYS A 176 -3.73 0.64 3.73
CA CYS A 176 -2.99 0.38 4.96
C CYS A 176 -1.56 -0.07 4.63
N ASP A 177 -0.64 0.88 4.59
CA ASP A 177 0.78 0.62 4.33
C ASP A 177 1.61 0.45 5.62
N SER A 178 0.97 0.43 6.80
CA SER A 178 1.63 0.25 8.10
C SER A 178 2.34 -1.10 8.26
N GLY A 179 2.05 -2.08 7.39
CA GLY A 179 2.71 -3.38 7.35
C GLY A 179 4.13 -3.37 6.75
N TYR A 180 4.68 -2.21 6.37
CA TYR A 180 5.97 -2.12 5.69
C TYR A 180 7.15 -2.72 6.47
N PRO A 181 7.25 -2.67 7.81
CA PRO A 181 8.40 -3.25 8.51
C PRO A 181 8.50 -4.76 8.33
N THR A 182 7.39 -5.46 8.47
CA THR A 182 7.35 -6.91 8.27
C THR A 182 7.46 -7.30 6.79
N TYR A 183 6.99 -6.43 5.88
CA TYR A 183 7.22 -6.61 4.44
C TYR A 183 8.71 -6.51 4.08
N VAL A 184 9.45 -5.58 4.68
CA VAL A 184 10.92 -5.48 4.50
C VAL A 184 11.59 -6.79 4.92
N LEU A 185 11.28 -7.29 6.11
CA LEU A 185 11.89 -8.52 6.63
C LEU A 185 11.52 -9.76 5.80
N GLY A 186 10.26 -9.89 5.40
CA GLY A 186 9.78 -11.00 4.58
C GLY A 186 10.25 -10.92 3.14
N THR A 187 9.92 -9.84 2.48
CA THR A 187 10.11 -9.72 1.02
C THR A 187 11.53 -9.30 0.65
N TRP A 188 12.04 -8.19 1.20
CA TRP A 188 13.32 -7.65 0.76
C TRP A 188 14.54 -8.36 1.37
N VAL A 189 14.39 -8.94 2.57
CA VAL A 189 15.45 -9.73 3.22
C VAL A 189 15.36 -11.19 2.82
N ARG A 190 14.29 -11.89 3.24
CA ARG A 190 14.20 -13.36 3.10
C ARG A 190 13.99 -13.81 1.65
N GLU A 191 13.00 -13.24 0.94
CA GLU A 191 12.61 -13.74 -0.38
C GLU A 191 13.50 -13.18 -1.50
N ARG A 192 13.75 -11.87 -1.51
CA ARG A 192 14.49 -11.17 -2.57
C ARG A 192 15.98 -11.04 -2.31
N LYS A 193 16.41 -11.15 -1.04
CA LYS A 193 17.82 -11.03 -0.63
C LYS A 193 18.49 -9.73 -1.11
N VAL A 194 17.73 -8.64 -1.16
CA VAL A 194 18.20 -7.30 -1.52
C VAL A 194 18.91 -6.64 -0.35
N LEU A 195 18.43 -6.87 0.87
CA LEU A 195 19.04 -6.39 2.11
C LEU A 195 19.43 -7.58 2.99
N THR A 196 20.50 -7.44 3.78
CA THR A 196 20.74 -8.36 4.88
C THR A 196 19.77 -8.08 6.04
N LEU A 197 19.61 -9.05 6.94
CA LEU A 197 18.74 -8.87 8.11
C LEU A 197 19.23 -7.72 8.99
N GLU A 198 20.53 -7.66 9.25
CA GLU A 198 21.17 -6.64 10.06
C GLU A 198 21.01 -5.25 9.46
N GLU A 199 21.18 -5.12 8.13
CA GLU A 199 20.99 -3.85 7.43
C GLU A 199 19.52 -3.39 7.52
N ALA A 200 18.57 -4.28 7.30
CA ALA A 200 17.15 -3.97 7.38
C ALA A 200 16.76 -3.53 8.80
N VAL A 201 17.19 -4.27 9.82
CA VAL A 201 16.92 -3.93 11.23
C VAL A 201 17.54 -2.58 11.57
N ARG A 202 18.81 -2.35 11.24
CA ARG A 202 19.50 -1.08 11.48
C ARG A 202 18.72 0.10 10.87
N ARG A 203 18.27 -0.03 9.61
CA ARG A 203 17.56 1.01 8.87
C ARG A 203 16.15 1.27 9.37
N MET A 204 15.56 0.35 10.13
CA MET A 204 14.24 0.53 10.77
C MET A 204 14.33 0.91 12.25
N THR A 205 15.53 0.94 12.84
CA THR A 205 15.74 1.20 14.28
C THR A 205 16.73 2.31 14.53
N SER A 206 18.04 2.00 14.49
CA SER A 206 19.07 2.97 14.88
C SER A 206 19.22 4.12 13.90
N ASP A 207 19.05 3.93 12.60
CA ASP A 207 19.16 5.03 11.63
C ASP A 207 18.09 6.11 11.82
N PRO A 208 16.79 5.79 11.96
CA PRO A 208 15.78 6.79 12.30
C PRO A 208 15.98 7.36 13.70
N ALA A 209 16.41 6.58 14.70
CA ALA A 209 16.70 7.10 16.04
C ALA A 209 17.80 8.18 15.99
N ASP A 210 18.91 7.91 15.29
CA ASP A 210 20.00 8.87 15.10
C ASP A 210 19.53 10.13 14.36
N LEU A 211 18.74 9.96 13.32
CA LEU A 211 18.23 11.08 12.54
C LEU A 211 17.36 12.04 13.37
N PHE A 212 16.49 11.48 14.20
CA PHE A 212 15.58 12.26 15.05
C PHE A 212 16.18 12.65 16.42
N GLY A 213 17.46 12.33 16.65
CA GLY A 213 18.15 12.65 17.92
C GLY A 213 17.65 11.84 19.11
N ILE A 214 17.01 10.69 18.88
CA ILE A 214 16.54 9.79 19.93
C ILE A 214 17.73 8.96 20.43
N GLN A 215 18.20 9.22 21.64
CA GLN A 215 19.45 8.64 22.13
C GLN A 215 19.26 7.42 23.03
N ASP A 216 18.08 7.25 23.62
CA ASP A 216 17.79 6.27 24.67
C ASP A 216 17.17 4.97 24.13
N ARG A 217 16.97 4.83 22.81
CA ARG A 217 16.36 3.65 22.16
C ARG A 217 16.86 3.43 20.72
N GLY A 218 16.32 2.43 20.03
CA GLY A 218 16.73 2.06 18.68
C GLY A 218 17.94 1.13 18.63
N ARG A 219 18.46 0.73 19.79
CA ARG A 219 19.57 -0.22 19.95
C ARG A 219 19.36 -1.09 21.19
N ILE A 220 19.82 -2.33 21.13
CA ILE A 220 19.88 -3.22 22.30
C ILE A 220 21.23 -2.99 22.97
N LYS A 221 21.22 -2.21 24.08
CA LYS A 221 22.41 -1.87 24.87
C LYS A 221 22.01 -1.62 26.32
N PRO A 222 22.84 -2.07 27.32
CA PRO A 222 22.59 -1.75 28.72
C PRO A 222 22.39 -0.26 28.95
N GLY A 223 21.37 0.11 29.73
CA GLY A 223 21.02 1.51 30.04
C GLY A 223 20.08 2.18 29.05
N LEU A 224 19.73 1.53 27.94
CA LEU A 224 18.72 2.03 27.00
C LEU A 224 17.33 1.41 27.28
N ALA A 225 16.29 2.08 26.80
CA ALA A 225 14.94 1.56 26.87
C ALA A 225 14.81 0.23 26.12
N ALA A 226 14.18 -0.74 26.76
CA ALA A 226 13.96 -2.07 26.18
C ALA A 226 12.72 -2.07 25.26
N ASP A 227 12.81 -1.37 24.13
CA ASP A 227 11.85 -1.42 23.03
C ASP A 227 12.31 -2.52 22.06
N ILE A 228 11.73 -3.71 22.18
CA ILE A 228 12.24 -4.93 21.55
C ILE A 228 11.13 -5.62 20.77
N VAL A 229 11.46 -6.11 19.58
CA VAL A 229 10.60 -7.01 18.80
C VAL A 229 11.27 -8.38 18.71
N ILE A 230 10.53 -9.43 19.05
CA ILE A 230 10.95 -10.83 18.89
C ILE A 230 10.17 -11.40 17.72
N PHE A 231 10.88 -11.93 16.74
CA PHE A 231 10.28 -12.50 15.53
C PHE A 231 11.07 -13.69 15.00
N ASP A 232 10.39 -14.57 14.27
CA ASP A 232 11.01 -15.67 13.55
C ASP A 232 11.42 -15.19 12.15
N PRO A 233 12.72 -15.13 11.80
CA PRO A 233 13.18 -14.70 10.50
C PRO A 233 12.73 -15.62 9.35
N ALA A 234 12.39 -16.87 9.63
CA ALA A 234 11.91 -17.80 8.61
C ALA A 234 10.45 -17.53 8.20
N THR A 235 9.65 -16.97 9.08
CA THR A 235 8.20 -16.79 8.85
C THR A 235 7.75 -15.33 8.84
N VAL A 236 8.53 -14.40 9.37
CA VAL A 236 8.16 -12.97 9.45
C VAL A 236 7.78 -12.40 8.09
N GLY A 237 6.68 -11.65 8.05
CA GLY A 237 6.20 -10.99 6.85
C GLY A 237 4.86 -10.29 7.06
N SER A 238 4.46 -9.50 6.07
CA SER A 238 3.11 -8.96 6.01
C SER A 238 2.11 -10.06 5.69
N GLY A 239 0.90 -9.94 6.21
CA GLY A 239 -0.16 -10.93 6.08
C GLY A 239 -0.81 -11.04 4.69
N GLY A 240 -0.20 -10.45 3.67
CA GLY A 240 -0.72 -10.45 2.31
C GLY A 240 -1.70 -9.29 2.08
N ARG A 241 -2.99 -9.58 2.07
CA ARG A 241 -4.03 -8.59 1.77
C ARG A 241 -4.49 -7.86 3.03
N PRO A 242 -4.70 -6.52 2.99
CA PRO A 242 -5.37 -5.81 4.09
C PRO A 242 -6.78 -6.34 4.34
N GLU A 243 -7.14 -6.46 5.60
CA GLU A 243 -8.49 -6.82 6.05
C GLU A 243 -9.32 -5.56 6.29
N ARG A 244 -10.62 -5.64 6.02
CA ARG A 244 -11.55 -4.56 6.36
C ARG A 244 -12.18 -4.83 7.72
N LEU A 245 -12.02 -3.87 8.63
CA LEU A 245 -12.70 -3.88 9.93
C LEU A 245 -13.66 -2.69 10.02
N HIS A 246 -14.75 -2.87 10.77
CA HIS A 246 -15.76 -1.85 11.05
C HIS A 246 -15.76 -1.51 12.54
N ASP A 247 -14.58 -1.18 13.09
CA ASP A 247 -14.34 -0.95 14.52
C ASP A 247 -14.06 0.51 14.88
N LEU A 248 -14.20 1.42 13.94
CA LEU A 248 -14.17 2.87 14.20
C LEU A 248 -15.52 3.39 14.71
N PRO A 249 -15.54 4.57 15.37
CA PRO A 249 -16.79 5.19 15.82
C PRO A 249 -17.85 5.25 14.72
N GLY A 250 -19.08 4.91 15.08
CA GLY A 250 -20.20 4.86 14.13
C GLY A 250 -20.16 3.68 13.15
N GLY A 251 -19.31 2.66 13.41
CA GLY A 251 -19.15 1.51 12.51
C GLY A 251 -18.39 1.85 11.22
N ALA A 252 -17.65 2.95 11.20
CA ALA A 252 -16.85 3.31 10.05
C ALA A 252 -15.75 2.27 9.78
N LYS A 253 -15.49 2.01 8.50
CA LYS A 253 -14.51 1.02 8.08
C LYS A 253 -13.07 1.54 8.14
N ARG A 254 -12.15 0.64 8.38
CA ARG A 254 -10.71 0.85 8.14
C ARG A 254 -10.05 -0.40 7.58
N MET A 255 -8.93 -0.19 6.88
CA MET A 255 -8.08 -1.29 6.42
C MET A 255 -7.04 -1.61 7.49
N VAL A 256 -6.76 -2.89 7.69
CA VAL A 256 -5.77 -3.39 8.64
C VAL A 256 -4.85 -4.39 7.95
N MET A 257 -3.55 -4.18 8.06
CA MET A 257 -2.54 -5.12 7.60
C MET A 257 -2.06 -5.96 8.77
N ARG A 258 -2.31 -7.28 8.73
CA ARG A 258 -1.79 -8.21 9.73
C ARG A 258 -0.33 -8.54 9.44
N SER A 259 0.45 -8.73 10.51
CA SER A 259 1.78 -9.31 10.43
C SER A 259 1.72 -10.82 10.75
N ARG A 260 2.74 -11.55 10.32
CA ARG A 260 2.99 -12.94 10.72
C ARG A 260 4.44 -13.07 11.19
N GLY A 261 4.74 -14.11 11.97
CA GLY A 261 6.09 -14.39 12.47
C GLY A 261 6.61 -13.41 13.51
N ILE A 262 5.74 -12.52 14.04
CA ILE A 262 6.04 -11.72 15.22
C ILE A 262 5.56 -12.50 16.45
N GLU A 263 6.47 -12.77 17.37
CA GLU A 263 6.18 -13.52 18.61
C GLU A 263 5.78 -12.57 19.73
N MET A 264 6.53 -11.44 19.87
CA MET A 264 6.35 -10.53 20.99
C MET A 264 6.85 -9.13 20.65
N THR A 265 6.22 -8.11 21.20
CA THR A 265 6.77 -6.75 21.27
C THR A 265 6.80 -6.25 22.70
N LEU A 266 7.92 -5.63 23.06
CA LEU A 266 8.13 -4.98 24.35
C LEU A 266 8.32 -3.48 24.14
N VAL A 267 7.77 -2.70 25.07
CA VAL A 267 7.99 -1.25 25.16
C VAL A 267 8.46 -0.94 26.58
N ASN A 268 9.58 -0.27 26.71
CA ASN A 268 10.21 0.00 28.02
C ASN A 268 10.34 -1.26 28.90
N GLY A 269 10.56 -2.44 28.31
CA GLY A 269 10.70 -3.73 29.01
C GLY A 269 9.39 -4.43 29.37
N GLU A 270 8.23 -3.84 29.09
CA GLU A 270 6.93 -4.44 29.34
C GLU A 270 6.35 -5.02 28.06
N VAL A 271 5.82 -6.25 28.11
CA VAL A 271 5.21 -6.92 26.96
C VAL A 271 3.89 -6.24 26.61
N THR A 272 3.81 -5.63 25.43
CA THR A 272 2.61 -4.93 24.94
C THR A 272 1.79 -5.73 23.96
N TRP A 273 2.42 -6.70 23.29
CA TRP A 273 1.79 -7.61 22.34
C TRP A 273 2.48 -8.98 22.36
N GLU A 274 1.71 -10.04 22.38
CA GLU A 274 2.18 -11.42 22.38
C GLU A 274 1.19 -12.33 21.67
N LYS A 275 1.69 -13.28 20.85
CA LYS A 275 0.90 -14.33 20.19
C LYS A 275 -0.34 -13.82 19.44
N GLY A 276 -0.26 -12.70 18.78
CA GLY A 276 -1.35 -12.17 17.96
C GLY A 276 -2.33 -11.25 18.69
N ALA A 277 -2.10 -10.94 19.99
CA ALA A 277 -2.99 -10.12 20.78
C ALA A 277 -2.26 -9.04 21.60
N LEU A 278 -2.96 -7.94 21.85
CA LEU A 278 -2.52 -6.93 22.82
C LEU A 278 -2.65 -7.48 24.24
N THR A 279 -1.64 -7.23 25.09
CA THR A 279 -1.67 -7.63 26.50
C THR A 279 -2.50 -6.70 27.38
N GLY A 280 -2.80 -5.48 26.88
CA GLY A 280 -3.42 -4.41 27.64
C GLY A 280 -2.41 -3.50 28.37
N ALA A 281 -1.12 -3.81 28.31
CA ALA A 281 -0.08 -2.95 28.89
C ALA A 281 0.03 -1.61 28.15
N SER A 282 0.24 -0.52 28.89
CA SER A 282 0.41 0.86 28.39
C SER A 282 1.76 1.42 28.85
N ALA A 283 2.85 0.76 28.45
CA ALA A 283 4.21 1.04 28.90
C ALA A 283 4.89 2.20 28.14
N GLY A 284 4.24 2.79 27.14
CA GLY A 284 4.78 3.89 26.34
C GLY A 284 4.86 5.20 27.09
N ASN A 285 5.92 5.98 26.86
CA ASN A 285 6.08 7.33 27.36
C ASN A 285 6.11 8.32 26.19
N VAL A 286 5.54 9.53 26.40
CA VAL A 286 5.67 10.62 25.43
C VAL A 286 7.09 11.16 25.50
N LEU A 287 7.83 11.02 24.41
CA LEU A 287 9.17 11.60 24.30
C LEU A 287 9.04 13.09 23.99
N ARG A 288 9.82 13.91 24.72
CA ARG A 288 9.90 15.35 24.50
C ARG A 288 11.35 15.73 24.27
N SER A 289 11.58 16.57 23.25
CA SER A 289 12.89 17.17 22.98
C SER A 289 13.20 18.29 23.99
#